data_7b67849491f26928d8c6af12f7a918e1
#
_entry.id   7b67849491f26928d8c6af12f7a918e1
#
_cell.length_a   1.000
_cell.length_b   1.000
_cell.length_c   1.000
_cell.angle_alpha   90.00
_cell.angle_beta   90.00
_cell.angle_gamma   90.00
#
_symmetry.space_group_name_H-M   'P 1'
#
loop_
_entity.id
_entity.type
_entity.pdbx_description
1 polymer ?
#
loop_
_entity_poly.entity_id
_entity_poly.type
_entity_poly.pdbx_seq_one_letter_code
_entity_poly.pdbx_strand_id
1 'polypeptide(L)'
;IDDLMTLVRADVTSNNPNRRRRYQRAFDRVEEKMRVVEEKDRLRNFEPPVDGYEIMDTLGIEEGVAVGIAKTWIREGILDGEIPNEHDPAYDYLLQIKDEALRRGALFDAMQDRLEGRENRAMGAIKEVVFEDPDLPDEREAALEYLEGVKEEVLAEDKGEDT
;
A
#
# COMPACT_ATOMS: atom_id res chain seq x y z
N ILE A 1 17.52 20.21 5.98
CA ILE A 1 18.43 19.07 6.32
C ILE A 1 19.71 19.20 5.52
N ASP A 2 19.65 19.50 4.22
CA ASP A 2 20.82 19.66 3.35
C ASP A 2 21.79 20.73 3.87
N ASP A 3 21.28 21.86 4.38
CA ASP A 3 22.09 22.94 4.95
C ASP A 3 22.83 22.50 6.22
N LEU A 4 22.19 21.69 7.06
CA LEU A 4 22.80 21.15 8.28
C LEU A 4 23.93 20.17 7.96
N MET A 5 23.69 19.26 7.00
CA MET A 5 24.70 18.29 6.56
C MET A 5 25.89 18.95 5.86
N THR A 6 25.65 20.02 5.13
CA THR A 6 26.70 20.85 4.51
C THR A 6 27.57 21.50 5.58
N LEU A 7 26.97 22.04 6.63
CA LEU A 7 27.66 22.63 7.77
C LEU A 7 28.51 21.61 8.53
N VAL A 8 27.94 20.42 8.82
CA VAL A 8 28.64 19.32 9.50
C VAL A 8 29.80 18.79 8.67
N ARG A 9 29.66 18.69 7.35
CA ARG A 9 30.75 18.31 6.42
C ARG A 9 31.90 19.35 6.41
N ALA A 10 31.56 20.63 6.49
CA ALA A 10 32.55 21.71 6.52
C ALA A 10 33.33 21.76 7.83
N ASP A 11 32.75 21.28 8.93
CA ASP A 11 33.35 21.31 10.26
C ASP A 11 34.31 20.13 10.55
N VAL A 12 34.56 19.26 9.57
CA VAL A 12 35.54 18.17 9.69
C VAL A 12 36.97 18.71 9.55
N THR A 13 37.55 19.10 10.68
CA THR A 13 38.87 19.77 10.77
C THR A 13 40.09 18.82 10.90
N SER A 14 39.92 17.53 10.63
CA SER A 14 41.01 16.56 10.76
C SER A 14 42.05 16.70 9.64
N ASN A 15 43.32 16.89 9.99
CA ASN A 15 44.43 16.91 9.05
C ASN A 15 44.84 15.51 8.51
N ASN A 16 44.23 14.43 9.02
CA ASN A 16 44.50 13.07 8.57
C ASN A 16 43.56 12.71 7.39
N PRO A 17 44.08 12.45 6.17
CA PRO A 17 43.28 12.16 5.00
C PRO A 17 42.40 10.90 5.14
N ASN A 18 42.90 9.88 5.83
CA ASN A 18 42.15 8.63 6.05
C ASN A 18 40.97 8.82 7.00
N ARG A 19 41.20 9.64 8.03
CA ARG A 19 40.15 9.98 9.00
C ARG A 19 39.05 10.82 8.34
N ARG A 20 39.44 11.77 7.50
CA ARG A 20 38.48 12.60 6.70
C ARG A 20 37.62 11.76 5.76
N ARG A 21 38.24 10.81 5.01
CA ARG A 21 37.52 9.89 4.12
C ARG A 21 36.55 9.00 4.88
N ARG A 22 36.92 8.56 6.09
CA ARG A 22 36.05 7.75 6.95
C ARG A 22 34.82 8.54 7.41
N TYR A 23 34.98 9.78 7.80
CA TYR A 23 33.89 10.66 8.18
C TYR A 23 32.98 10.97 6.99
N GLN A 24 33.54 11.28 5.83
CA GLN A 24 32.75 11.53 4.61
C GLN A 24 31.88 10.33 4.25
N ARG A 25 32.41 9.10 4.27
CA ARG A 25 31.62 7.89 4.03
C ARG A 25 30.55 7.63 5.09
N ALA A 26 30.78 8.04 6.31
CA ALA A 26 29.80 7.94 7.38
C ALA A 26 28.65 8.93 7.14
N PHE A 27 28.95 10.17 6.73
CA PHE A 27 27.96 11.17 6.37
C PHE A 27 27.13 10.75 5.16
N ASP A 28 27.79 10.25 4.10
CA ASP A 28 27.07 9.77 2.89
C ASP A 28 26.04 8.66 3.25
N ARG A 29 26.40 7.76 4.16
CA ARG A 29 25.47 6.71 4.64
C ARG A 29 24.31 7.28 5.46
N VAL A 30 24.56 8.29 6.26
CA VAL A 30 23.51 8.97 7.03
C VAL A 30 22.57 9.71 6.11
N GLU A 31 23.08 10.48 5.15
CA GLU A 31 22.26 11.18 4.15
C GLU A 31 21.39 10.22 3.35
N GLU A 32 21.95 9.09 2.89
CA GLU A 32 21.17 8.10 2.16
C GLU A 32 20.06 7.49 3.02
N LYS A 33 20.35 7.19 4.30
CA LYS A 33 19.30 6.71 5.22
C LYS A 33 18.23 7.75 5.48
N MET A 34 18.59 9.02 5.63
CA MET A 34 17.62 10.12 5.82
C MET A 34 16.74 10.28 4.59
N ARG A 35 17.32 10.24 3.38
CA ARG A 35 16.59 10.32 2.12
C ARG A 35 15.57 9.16 1.99
N VAL A 36 15.96 7.94 2.34
CA VAL A 36 15.05 6.78 2.33
C VAL A 36 13.91 6.95 3.34
N VAL A 37 14.19 7.50 4.52
CA VAL A 37 13.16 7.76 5.54
C VAL A 37 12.22 8.87 5.08
N GLU A 38 12.73 9.98 4.56
CA GLU A 38 11.92 11.07 4.01
C GLU A 38 11.01 10.61 2.88
N GLU A 39 11.52 9.79 1.97
CA GLU A 39 10.72 9.22 0.88
C GLU A 39 9.61 8.30 1.42
N LYS A 40 9.92 7.44 2.38
CA LYS A 40 8.92 6.58 3.03
C LYS A 40 7.85 7.40 3.76
N ASP A 41 8.24 8.45 4.46
CA ASP A 41 7.30 9.33 5.16
C ASP A 41 6.43 10.12 4.17
N ARG A 42 6.99 10.58 3.06
CA ARG A 42 6.26 11.22 1.98
C ARG A 42 5.21 10.28 1.39
N LEU A 43 5.59 9.04 1.09
CA LEU A 43 4.69 8.02 0.56
C LEU A 43 3.61 7.62 1.58
N ARG A 44 3.98 7.54 2.85
CA ARG A 44 3.07 7.18 3.94
C ARG A 44 2.00 8.23 4.21
N ASN A 45 2.38 9.52 4.10
CA ASN A 45 1.50 10.66 4.38
C ASN A 45 0.84 11.23 3.12
N PHE A 46 1.07 10.63 1.95
CA PHE A 46 0.46 11.06 0.72
C PHE A 46 -1.04 10.78 0.73
N GLU A 47 -1.83 11.84 0.54
CA GLU A 47 -3.28 11.74 0.34
C GLU A 47 -3.62 12.05 -1.11
N PRO A 48 -4.38 11.17 -1.79
CA PRO A 48 -4.85 11.43 -3.14
C PRO A 48 -5.74 12.67 -3.20
N PRO A 49 -5.80 13.38 -4.35
CA PRO A 49 -6.63 14.57 -4.53
C PRO A 49 -8.14 14.29 -4.53
N VAL A 50 -8.55 13.02 -4.65
CA VAL A 50 -9.94 12.56 -4.48
C VAL A 50 -10.07 11.98 -3.07
N ASP A 51 -10.94 12.54 -2.26
CA ASP A 51 -11.11 12.13 -0.87
C ASP A 51 -12.07 10.94 -0.70
N GLY A 52 -12.13 10.38 0.52
CA GLY A 52 -12.96 9.22 0.81
C GLY A 52 -14.46 9.48 0.66
N TYR A 53 -14.93 10.70 0.92
CA TYR A 53 -16.35 11.07 0.77
C TYR A 53 -16.76 11.10 -0.70
N GLU A 54 -15.91 11.66 -1.54
CA GLU A 54 -16.12 11.71 -2.98
C GLU A 54 -16.10 10.30 -3.61
N ILE A 55 -15.21 9.42 -3.10
CA ILE A 55 -15.19 8.01 -3.50
C ILE A 55 -16.50 7.32 -3.08
N MET A 56 -16.94 7.49 -1.85
CA MET A 56 -18.20 6.90 -1.35
C MET A 56 -19.40 7.36 -2.17
N ASP A 57 -19.48 8.66 -2.45
CA ASP A 57 -20.58 9.23 -3.27
C ASP A 57 -20.56 8.66 -4.70
N THR A 58 -19.39 8.57 -5.31
CA THR A 58 -19.22 8.03 -6.67
C THR A 58 -19.52 6.53 -6.76
N LEU A 59 -19.13 5.76 -5.75
CA LEU A 59 -19.43 4.33 -5.66
C LEU A 59 -20.89 4.05 -5.25
N GLY A 60 -21.56 5.04 -4.65
CA GLY A 60 -22.93 4.88 -4.15
C GLY A 60 -23.04 3.99 -2.91
N ILE A 61 -21.99 3.93 -2.12
CA ILE A 61 -21.91 3.16 -0.86
C ILE A 61 -21.42 4.06 0.27
N GLU A 62 -21.71 3.65 1.50
CA GLU A 62 -21.14 4.30 2.69
C GLU A 62 -19.69 3.89 2.89
N GLU A 63 -19.29 3.46 4.06
CA GLU A 63 -17.95 2.92 4.29
C GLU A 63 -17.85 1.46 3.84
N GLY A 64 -16.64 1.01 3.46
CA GLY A 64 -16.40 -0.38 3.11
C GLY A 64 -15.05 -0.62 2.45
N VAL A 65 -14.76 -1.91 2.24
CA VAL A 65 -13.50 -2.35 1.62
C VAL A 65 -13.36 -1.80 0.20
N ALA A 66 -14.46 -1.68 -0.57
CA ALA A 66 -14.45 -1.10 -1.91
C ALA A 66 -13.90 0.33 -1.95
N VAL A 67 -14.23 1.17 -0.95
CA VAL A 67 -13.68 2.53 -0.81
C VAL A 67 -12.17 2.48 -0.58
N GLY A 68 -11.72 1.57 0.28
CA GLY A 68 -10.30 1.34 0.55
C GLY A 68 -9.54 0.89 -0.69
N ILE A 69 -10.10 -0.03 -1.48
CA ILE A 69 -9.53 -0.49 -2.75
C ILE A 69 -9.39 0.68 -3.73
N ALA A 70 -10.45 1.43 -3.97
CA ALA A 70 -10.43 2.58 -4.87
C ALA A 70 -9.39 3.62 -4.44
N LYS A 71 -9.35 3.97 -3.15
CA LYS A 71 -8.37 4.91 -2.59
C LYS A 71 -6.92 4.42 -2.77
N THR A 72 -6.68 3.14 -2.54
CA THR A 72 -5.36 2.52 -2.71
C THR A 72 -4.91 2.56 -4.16
N TRP A 73 -5.76 2.16 -5.10
CA TRP A 73 -5.43 2.15 -6.52
C TRP A 73 -5.17 3.54 -7.09
N ILE A 74 -5.97 4.54 -6.71
CA ILE A 74 -5.71 5.95 -7.10
C ILE A 74 -4.36 6.40 -6.55
N ARG A 75 -4.08 6.12 -5.29
CA ARG A 75 -2.82 6.46 -4.64
C ARG A 75 -1.62 5.84 -5.35
N GLU A 76 -1.68 4.55 -5.62
CA GLU A 76 -0.61 3.81 -6.31
C GLU A 76 -0.41 4.33 -7.73
N GLY A 77 -1.48 4.52 -8.50
CA GLY A 77 -1.40 5.07 -9.84
C GLY A 77 -0.75 6.47 -9.91
N ILE A 78 -0.96 7.31 -8.88
CA ILE A 78 -0.28 8.60 -8.78
C ILE A 78 1.18 8.43 -8.38
N LEU A 79 1.48 7.57 -7.42
CA LEU A 79 2.86 7.32 -6.96
C LEU A 79 3.73 6.67 -8.03
N ASP A 80 3.15 5.81 -8.86
CA ASP A 80 3.83 5.17 -9.99
C ASP A 80 3.95 6.10 -11.21
N GLY A 81 3.32 7.26 -11.16
CA GLY A 81 3.36 8.25 -12.23
C GLY A 81 2.43 7.96 -13.40
N GLU A 82 1.52 7.01 -13.27
CA GLU A 82 0.52 6.67 -14.29
C GLU A 82 -0.61 7.69 -14.34
N ILE A 83 -0.94 8.29 -13.21
CA ILE A 83 -1.99 9.29 -13.07
C ILE A 83 -1.36 10.59 -12.57
N PRO A 84 -1.64 11.76 -13.19
CA PRO A 84 -1.25 13.05 -12.64
C PRO A 84 -1.82 13.27 -11.22
N ASN A 85 -1.03 13.88 -10.33
CA ASN A 85 -1.49 14.25 -8.99
C ASN A 85 -2.39 15.50 -9.04
N GLU A 86 -3.51 15.36 -9.73
CA GLU A 86 -4.52 16.40 -9.93
C GLU A 86 -5.91 15.77 -9.75
N HIS A 87 -6.90 16.55 -9.32
CA HIS A 87 -8.23 16.07 -9.00
C HIS A 87 -8.93 15.42 -10.22
N ASP A 88 -9.00 16.11 -11.34
CA ASP A 88 -9.78 15.63 -12.49
C ASP A 88 -9.25 14.31 -13.08
N PRO A 89 -7.94 14.13 -13.34
CA PRO A 89 -7.40 12.85 -13.77
C PRO A 89 -7.61 11.71 -12.76
N ALA A 90 -7.50 11.99 -11.46
CA ALA A 90 -7.73 11.01 -10.41
C ALA A 90 -9.21 10.61 -10.31
N TYR A 91 -10.11 11.57 -10.52
CA TYR A 91 -11.55 11.31 -10.57
C TYR A 91 -11.96 10.52 -11.82
N ASP A 92 -11.40 10.85 -12.99
CA ASP A 92 -11.61 10.07 -14.21
C ASP A 92 -11.14 8.62 -14.05
N TYR A 93 -10.02 8.41 -13.37
CA TYR A 93 -9.55 7.08 -13.03
C TYR A 93 -10.48 6.35 -12.05
N LEU A 94 -11.01 7.04 -11.04
CA LEU A 94 -12.02 6.49 -10.14
C LEU A 94 -13.24 5.97 -10.91
N LEU A 95 -13.72 6.71 -11.91
CA LEU A 95 -14.85 6.28 -12.75
C LEU A 95 -14.53 5.01 -13.55
N GLN A 96 -13.28 4.80 -13.95
CA GLN A 96 -12.86 3.59 -14.66
C GLN A 96 -12.79 2.36 -13.76
N ILE A 97 -12.34 2.52 -12.52
CA ILE A 97 -12.11 1.40 -11.60
C ILE A 97 -13.29 1.09 -10.69
N LYS A 98 -14.33 1.92 -10.65
CA LYS A 98 -15.42 1.83 -9.66
C LYS A 98 -16.10 0.46 -9.64
N ASP A 99 -16.41 -0.10 -10.80
CA ASP A 99 -17.14 -1.36 -10.90
C ASP A 99 -16.29 -2.52 -10.39
N GLU A 100 -14.99 -2.52 -10.67
CA GLU A 100 -14.05 -3.51 -10.18
C GLU A 100 -13.80 -3.36 -8.67
N ALA A 101 -13.69 -2.14 -8.17
CA ALA A 101 -13.55 -1.90 -6.73
C ALA A 101 -14.80 -2.39 -5.97
N LEU A 102 -16.01 -2.13 -6.49
CA LEU A 102 -17.26 -2.63 -5.93
C LEU A 102 -17.33 -4.15 -5.95
N ARG A 103 -16.96 -4.77 -7.08
CA ARG A 103 -16.91 -6.23 -7.22
C ARG A 103 -15.99 -6.87 -6.18
N ARG A 104 -14.77 -6.38 -6.07
CA ARG A 104 -13.77 -6.90 -5.11
C ARG A 104 -14.18 -6.67 -3.66
N GLY A 105 -14.75 -5.52 -3.35
CA GLY A 105 -15.33 -5.25 -2.03
C GLY A 105 -16.43 -6.24 -1.66
N ALA A 106 -17.35 -6.52 -2.59
CA ALA A 106 -18.41 -7.50 -2.38
C ALA A 106 -17.89 -8.95 -2.19
N LEU A 107 -16.78 -9.32 -2.83
CA LEU A 107 -16.13 -10.62 -2.60
C LEU A 107 -15.55 -10.69 -1.18
N PHE A 108 -14.91 -9.62 -0.72
CA PHE A 108 -14.39 -9.54 0.64
C PHE A 108 -15.50 -9.69 1.68
N ASP A 109 -16.60 -8.96 1.52
CA ASP A 109 -17.75 -9.01 2.43
C ASP A 109 -18.37 -10.43 2.44
N ALA A 110 -18.50 -11.07 1.26
CA ALA A 110 -19.00 -12.43 1.17
C ALA A 110 -18.08 -13.45 1.85
N MET A 111 -16.77 -13.26 1.80
CA MET A 111 -15.82 -14.10 2.53
C MET A 111 -15.88 -13.85 4.03
N GLN A 112 -16.01 -12.59 4.44
CA GLN A 112 -16.15 -12.23 5.85
C GLN A 112 -17.38 -12.89 6.48
N ASP A 113 -18.51 -12.93 5.78
CA ASP A 113 -19.72 -13.59 6.25
C ASP A 113 -19.59 -15.13 6.38
N ARG A 114 -18.66 -15.72 5.65
CA ARG A 114 -18.40 -17.18 5.68
C ARG A 114 -17.42 -17.60 6.77
N LEU A 115 -16.59 -16.67 7.26
CA LEU A 115 -15.51 -16.96 8.20
C LEU A 115 -16.01 -16.85 9.64
N GLU A 116 -15.77 -17.88 10.43
CA GLU A 116 -16.12 -17.93 11.84
C GLU A 116 -14.89 -18.23 12.73
N GLY A 117 -14.82 -17.57 13.88
CA GLY A 117 -13.87 -17.89 14.94
C GLY A 117 -12.39 -17.83 14.50
N ARG A 118 -11.71 -18.98 14.46
CA ARG A 118 -10.29 -19.08 14.12
C ARG A 118 -9.97 -18.76 12.66
N GLU A 119 -10.95 -18.89 11.77
CA GLU A 119 -10.78 -18.65 10.34
C GLU A 119 -10.60 -17.14 10.04
N ASN A 120 -11.02 -16.26 10.95
CA ASN A 120 -10.77 -14.82 10.83
C ASN A 120 -9.30 -14.44 10.67
N ARG A 121 -8.36 -15.34 10.99
CA ARG A 121 -6.93 -15.12 10.75
C ARG A 121 -6.60 -15.00 9.27
N ALA A 122 -7.33 -15.67 8.41
CA ALA A 122 -7.14 -15.60 6.97
C ALA A 122 -7.63 -14.28 6.34
N MET A 123 -8.39 -13.45 7.10
CA MET A 123 -8.93 -12.20 6.57
C MET A 123 -7.87 -11.23 6.08
N GLY A 124 -6.69 -11.23 6.70
CA GLY A 124 -5.55 -10.42 6.26
C GLY A 124 -5.10 -10.78 4.85
N ALA A 125 -4.88 -12.07 4.60
CA ALA A 125 -4.48 -12.58 3.28
C ALA A 125 -5.58 -12.41 2.23
N ILE A 126 -6.84 -12.66 2.58
CA ILE A 126 -7.98 -12.41 1.71
C ILE A 126 -8.08 -10.94 1.32
N LYS A 127 -7.86 -10.03 2.27
CA LYS A 127 -7.83 -8.60 2.02
C LYS A 127 -6.73 -8.23 1.03
N GLU A 128 -5.52 -8.74 1.21
CA GLU A 128 -4.39 -8.50 0.31
C GLU A 128 -4.73 -8.94 -1.11
N VAL A 129 -5.29 -10.13 -1.28
CA VAL A 129 -5.72 -10.65 -2.60
C VAL A 129 -6.77 -9.75 -3.26
N VAL A 130 -7.81 -9.33 -2.56
CA VAL A 130 -8.84 -8.47 -3.18
C VAL A 130 -8.34 -7.07 -3.51
N PHE A 131 -7.29 -6.60 -2.84
CA PHE A 131 -6.68 -5.28 -3.11
C PHE A 131 -5.71 -5.32 -4.29
N GLU A 132 -4.86 -6.33 -4.39
CA GLU A 132 -3.64 -6.26 -5.21
C GLU A 132 -3.50 -7.40 -6.22
N ASP A 133 -4.18 -8.55 -6.04
CA ASP A 133 -3.95 -9.71 -6.89
C ASP A 133 -4.56 -9.52 -8.29
N PRO A 134 -3.74 -9.46 -9.36
CA PRO A 134 -4.21 -9.38 -10.73
C PRO A 134 -4.82 -10.69 -11.24
N ASP A 135 -4.51 -11.82 -10.60
CA ASP A 135 -4.96 -13.15 -11.01
C ASP A 135 -6.31 -13.55 -10.38
N LEU A 136 -6.90 -12.67 -9.56
CA LEU A 136 -8.22 -12.89 -8.98
C LEU A 136 -9.26 -13.06 -10.11
N PRO A 137 -9.95 -14.23 -10.20
CA PRO A 137 -10.90 -14.49 -11.26
C PRO A 137 -12.03 -13.45 -11.37
N ASP A 138 -12.45 -13.15 -12.60
CA ASP A 138 -13.53 -12.19 -12.85
C ASP A 138 -14.91 -12.76 -12.47
N GLU A 139 -15.12 -14.05 -12.66
CA GLU A 139 -16.36 -14.72 -12.31
C GLU A 139 -16.49 -14.88 -10.79
N ARG A 140 -17.65 -14.51 -10.25
CA ARG A 140 -17.89 -14.46 -8.81
C ARG A 140 -17.65 -15.81 -8.12
N GLU A 141 -18.14 -16.92 -8.67
CA GLU A 141 -17.99 -18.23 -8.08
C GLU A 141 -16.55 -18.71 -8.08
N ALA A 142 -15.85 -18.52 -9.22
CA ALA A 142 -14.43 -18.84 -9.33
C ALA A 142 -13.57 -17.97 -8.39
N ALA A 143 -13.90 -16.69 -8.25
CA ALA A 143 -13.21 -15.81 -7.31
C ALA A 143 -13.40 -16.21 -5.86
N LEU A 144 -14.61 -16.62 -5.48
CA LEU A 144 -14.88 -17.11 -4.13
C LEU A 144 -14.16 -18.44 -3.85
N GLU A 145 -14.10 -19.35 -4.83
CA GLU A 145 -13.32 -20.59 -4.73
C GLU A 145 -11.83 -20.33 -4.59
N TYR A 146 -11.31 -19.35 -5.36
CA TYR A 146 -9.92 -18.89 -5.24
C TYR A 146 -9.61 -18.36 -3.84
N LEU A 147 -10.47 -17.50 -3.27
CA LEU A 147 -10.32 -16.95 -1.92
C LEU A 147 -10.49 -18.03 -0.82
N GLU A 148 -11.32 -19.04 -1.03
CA GLU A 148 -11.39 -20.20 -0.14
C GLU A 148 -10.06 -20.99 -0.14
N GLY A 149 -9.42 -21.14 -1.31
CA GLY A 149 -8.08 -21.72 -1.41
C GLY A 149 -7.03 -20.96 -0.61
N VAL A 150 -7.02 -19.63 -0.72
CA VAL A 150 -6.14 -18.74 0.07
C VAL A 150 -6.38 -18.92 1.57
N LYS A 151 -7.64 -18.98 2.00
CA LYS A 151 -8.01 -19.28 3.39
C LYS A 151 -7.42 -20.62 3.87
N GLU A 152 -7.58 -21.66 3.08
CA GLU A 152 -7.10 -23.01 3.44
C GLU A 152 -5.58 -23.07 3.55
N GLU A 153 -4.85 -22.40 2.67
CA GLU A 153 -3.39 -22.30 2.72
C GLU A 153 -2.91 -21.64 4.02
N VAL A 154 -3.46 -20.50 4.39
CA VAL A 154 -3.12 -19.77 5.63
C VAL A 154 -3.40 -20.62 6.86
N LEU A 155 -4.53 -21.32 6.89
CA LEU A 155 -4.90 -22.16 8.02
C LEU A 155 -4.09 -23.48 8.10
N ALA A 156 -3.51 -23.93 6.99
CA ALA A 156 -2.63 -25.10 6.95
C ALA A 156 -1.22 -24.77 7.46
N GLU A 157 -0.68 -23.59 7.10
CA GLU A 157 0.61 -23.12 7.59
C GLU A 157 0.64 -22.96 9.10
N ASP A 158 -0.44 -22.45 9.69
CA ASP A 158 -0.59 -22.26 11.15
C ASP A 158 -0.58 -23.59 11.93
N LYS A 159 -0.98 -24.70 11.30
CA LYS A 159 -0.93 -26.05 11.90
C LYS A 159 0.46 -26.68 11.88
N GLY A 160 1.35 -26.18 11.01
CA GLY A 160 2.73 -26.65 10.88
C GLY A 160 3.70 -26.04 11.90
N GLU A 161 3.37 -24.89 12.48
CA GLU A 161 4.21 -24.20 13.48
C GLU A 161 3.98 -24.70 14.93
N ASP A 162 2.91 -25.42 15.21
CA ASP A 162 2.57 -25.95 16.54
C ASP A 162 3.15 -27.39 16.81
N THR A 163 4.06 -27.86 15.95
CA THR A 163 4.79 -29.13 16.11
C THR A 163 6.26 -28.92 16.30
#